data_117dfc76b3e7a8589b381ed3e27c86d0
#
_entry.id   117dfc76b3e7a8589b381ed3e27c86d0
#
_cell.length_a   1.000
_cell.length_b   1.000
_cell.length_c   1.000
_cell.angle_alpha   90.00
_cell.angle_beta   90.00
_cell.angle_gamma   90.00
#
_symmetry.space_group_name_H-M   'P 1'
#
loop_
_entity.id
_entity.type
_entity.pdbx_description
1 polymer ?
#
loop_
_entity_poly.entity_id
_entity_poly.type
_entity_poly.pdbx_seq_one_letter_code
_entity_poly.pdbx_strand_id
1 'polypeptide(L)'
;MATPTPAARASSLPPPSGARFLVAGCGAIGGIVTASLAETGQNVAAVTTNAGIHAALEERGLEVVGEGATRRVRARVALGTEPLASAGETFDYVILATQPPQVEEAARTAAPLLSPDGAMVCLQNGLCEERVAKIVGSDRVVGAIVAWGATMPEPGVYERTAEGGFTLGRLDGQPLGPARDPLVRALEAIGTVETTSNLRGKRWSKLAINCAISSLGTIGGDRLGALMSHRHARRLALEIMTEVTAVARKEGVRLEKVSGTIDLDWISLDEAERAASGSPSLMAKHGLLLAVGFRYRRMKSSMLSAIERGRTPAVEFLNGEVIDRARAHDLAVPVNVAIRDMVWAIARGEKKAGLASIEEVFDATGPHGA
;
A
#
# COMPACT_ATOMS: atom_id res chain seq x y z
N MET A 1 6.49 27.67 14.44
CA MET A 1 6.36 26.59 15.47
C MET A 1 7.54 25.67 15.26
N ALA A 2 8.42 25.59 16.25
CA ALA A 2 9.64 24.76 16.18
C ALA A 2 9.24 23.27 16.23
N THR A 3 9.73 22.47 15.31
CA THR A 3 9.64 21.01 15.33
C THR A 3 10.41 20.47 16.55
N PRO A 4 9.83 19.60 17.38
CA PRO A 4 10.53 19.07 18.54
C PRO A 4 11.74 18.23 18.10
N THR A 5 12.86 18.44 18.78
CA THR A 5 14.13 17.72 18.62
C THR A 5 13.92 16.20 18.83
N PRO A 6 14.65 15.32 18.16
CA PRO A 6 14.49 13.84 18.28
C PRO A 6 14.53 13.28 19.69
N ALA A 7 15.27 13.90 20.60
CA ALA A 7 15.31 13.52 22.02
C ALA A 7 14.00 13.81 22.78
N ALA A 8 13.22 14.78 22.35
CA ALA A 8 11.92 15.10 22.95
C ALA A 8 10.81 14.14 22.55
N ARG A 9 10.96 13.43 21.40
CA ARG A 9 10.01 12.39 20.98
C ARG A 9 10.11 11.12 21.84
N ALA A 10 11.29 10.74 22.26
CA ALA A 10 11.47 9.52 23.08
C ALA A 10 10.80 9.62 24.47
N SER A 11 10.69 10.83 25.05
CA SER A 11 10.07 11.04 26.37
C SER A 11 8.53 11.11 26.34
N SER A 12 7.91 11.17 25.16
CA SER A 12 6.43 11.26 24.99
C SER A 12 5.80 9.99 24.40
N LEU A 13 6.62 8.94 24.14
CA LEU A 13 6.11 7.68 23.60
C LEU A 13 5.42 6.88 24.70
N PRO A 14 4.29 6.23 24.40
CA PRO A 14 3.63 5.34 25.36
C PRO A 14 4.54 4.19 25.76
N PRO A 15 4.44 3.69 27.01
CA PRO A 15 5.23 2.56 27.48
C PRO A 15 4.95 1.30 26.63
N PRO A 16 5.89 0.32 26.62
CA PRO A 16 5.70 -0.94 25.91
C PRO A 16 4.36 -1.58 26.26
N SER A 17 3.67 -2.10 25.24
CA SER A 17 2.33 -2.65 25.39
C SER A 17 2.26 -3.99 26.10
N GLY A 18 3.40 -4.66 26.31
CA GLY A 18 3.49 -6.04 26.78
C GLY A 18 3.13 -7.10 25.73
N ALA A 19 2.56 -6.70 24.59
CA ALA A 19 2.22 -7.60 23.51
C ALA A 19 3.46 -8.04 22.69
N ARG A 20 3.38 -9.22 22.09
CA ARG A 20 4.42 -9.80 21.24
C ARG A 20 4.08 -9.54 19.76
N PHE A 21 5.03 -8.96 19.04
CA PHE A 21 4.88 -8.60 17.62
C PHE A 21 5.82 -9.45 16.76
N LEU A 22 5.30 -9.93 15.63
CA LEU A 22 6.09 -10.51 14.55
C LEU A 22 5.89 -9.65 13.29
N VAL A 23 6.96 -9.13 12.69
CA VAL A 23 6.90 -8.44 11.39
C VAL A 23 7.34 -9.43 10.31
N ALA A 24 6.41 -9.82 9.46
CA ALA A 24 6.65 -10.70 8.32
C ALA A 24 7.00 -9.88 7.07
N GLY A 25 8.29 -9.82 6.74
CA GLY A 25 8.84 -9.06 5.64
C GLY A 25 9.69 -7.87 6.10
N CYS A 26 11.01 -7.94 5.90
CA CYS A 26 11.96 -6.88 6.22
C CYS A 26 12.31 -6.00 5.02
N GLY A 27 11.32 -5.73 4.15
CA GLY A 27 11.41 -4.70 3.10
C GLY A 27 11.33 -3.28 3.68
N ALA A 28 11.20 -2.26 2.82
CA ALA A 28 11.21 -0.86 3.23
C ALA A 28 10.22 -0.54 4.38
N ILE A 29 8.96 -0.94 4.24
CA ILE A 29 7.92 -0.69 5.25
C ILE A 29 8.18 -1.54 6.51
N GLY A 30 8.39 -2.85 6.35
CA GLY A 30 8.57 -3.76 7.47
C GLY A 30 9.84 -3.48 8.28
N GLY A 31 10.92 -3.04 7.63
CA GLY A 31 12.15 -2.64 8.32
C GLY A 31 11.94 -1.41 9.20
N ILE A 32 11.25 -0.37 8.71
CA ILE A 32 10.91 0.81 9.53
C ILE A 32 9.98 0.43 10.68
N VAL A 33 8.97 -0.41 10.43
CA VAL A 33 8.06 -0.90 11.49
C VAL A 33 8.86 -1.64 12.56
N THR A 34 9.70 -2.60 12.15
CA THR A 34 10.52 -3.38 13.10
C THR A 34 11.45 -2.48 13.92
N ALA A 35 12.17 -1.57 13.26
CA ALA A 35 13.08 -0.65 13.94
C ALA A 35 12.33 0.22 14.98
N SER A 36 11.21 0.83 14.57
CA SER A 36 10.45 1.72 15.46
C SER A 36 9.85 0.97 16.66
N LEU A 37 9.34 -0.25 16.46
CA LEU A 37 8.86 -1.07 17.56
C LEU A 37 9.99 -1.45 18.53
N ALA A 38 11.15 -1.83 18.02
CA ALA A 38 12.30 -2.18 18.84
C ALA A 38 12.84 -0.96 19.63
N GLU A 39 12.94 0.22 18.98
CA GLU A 39 13.36 1.47 19.63
C GLU A 39 12.47 1.86 20.81
N THR A 40 11.18 1.56 20.73
CA THR A 40 10.22 1.86 21.80
C THR A 40 10.10 0.73 22.83
N GLY A 41 11.00 -0.25 22.77
CA GLY A 41 11.04 -1.36 23.73
C GLY A 41 9.91 -2.37 23.59
N GLN A 42 9.19 -2.38 22.46
CA GLN A 42 8.19 -3.42 22.19
C GLN A 42 8.88 -4.79 22.01
N ASN A 43 8.21 -5.85 22.43
CA ASN A 43 8.67 -7.21 22.18
C ASN A 43 8.42 -7.57 20.70
N VAL A 44 9.40 -7.33 19.85
CA VAL A 44 9.28 -7.52 18.40
C VAL A 44 10.33 -8.48 17.86
N ALA A 45 9.89 -9.42 17.04
CA ALA A 45 10.74 -10.20 16.13
C ALA A 45 10.36 -9.89 14.68
N ALA A 46 11.27 -10.14 13.77
CA ALA A 46 11.00 -10.01 12.34
C ALA A 46 11.43 -11.27 11.58
N VAL A 47 10.78 -11.53 10.45
CA VAL A 47 11.18 -12.60 9.53
C VAL A 47 11.34 -12.06 8.11
N THR A 48 12.33 -12.60 7.42
CA THR A 48 12.55 -12.36 6.00
C THR A 48 12.91 -13.67 5.29
N THR A 49 12.50 -13.83 4.05
CA THR A 49 12.93 -14.96 3.20
C THR A 49 14.15 -14.59 2.34
N ASN A 50 14.60 -13.34 2.40
CA ASN A 50 15.76 -12.86 1.65
C ASN A 50 17.03 -13.01 2.49
N ALA A 51 17.91 -13.93 2.09
CA ALA A 51 19.16 -14.24 2.79
C ALA A 51 20.11 -13.01 2.87
N GLY A 52 20.15 -12.15 1.83
CA GLY A 52 20.97 -10.94 1.84
C GLY A 52 20.49 -9.90 2.86
N ILE A 53 19.16 -9.72 2.97
CA ILE A 53 18.58 -8.86 4.02
C ILE A 53 18.86 -9.46 5.40
N HIS A 54 18.63 -10.76 5.58
CA HIS A 54 18.90 -11.44 6.84
C HIS A 54 20.35 -11.24 7.29
N ALA A 55 21.32 -11.55 6.44
CA ALA A 55 22.74 -11.40 6.75
C ALA A 55 23.10 -9.95 7.12
N ALA A 56 22.60 -8.96 6.39
CA ALA A 56 22.84 -7.55 6.69
C ALA A 56 22.26 -7.14 8.07
N LEU A 57 21.07 -7.66 8.41
CA LEU A 57 20.42 -7.36 9.69
C LEU A 57 21.12 -8.05 10.87
N GLU A 58 21.62 -9.27 10.70
CA GLU A 58 22.43 -9.96 11.70
C GLU A 58 23.76 -9.21 11.98
N GLU A 59 24.44 -8.79 10.92
CA GLU A 59 25.72 -8.10 11.02
C GLU A 59 25.57 -6.69 11.61
N ARG A 60 24.71 -5.86 11.03
CA ARG A 60 24.66 -4.40 11.28
C ARG A 60 23.42 -3.95 12.07
N GLY A 61 22.39 -4.79 12.16
CA GLY A 61 21.06 -4.40 12.64
C GLY A 61 20.29 -3.62 11.59
N LEU A 62 19.19 -2.97 12.00
CA LEU A 62 18.37 -2.10 11.15
C LEU A 62 18.96 -0.69 11.20
N GLU A 63 19.41 -0.19 10.05
CA GLU A 63 19.88 1.18 9.89
C GLU A 63 18.74 2.04 9.35
N VAL A 64 18.24 2.98 10.14
CA VAL A 64 17.20 3.92 9.72
C VAL A 64 17.86 5.28 9.44
N VAL A 65 17.89 5.65 8.16
CA VAL A 65 18.40 6.93 7.70
C VAL A 65 17.25 7.94 7.72
N GLY A 66 17.47 9.08 8.32
CA GLY A 66 16.48 10.16 8.40
C GLY A 66 17.16 11.51 8.48
N GLU A 67 16.37 12.58 8.62
CA GLU A 67 16.82 13.96 8.65
C GLU A 67 17.99 14.19 9.66
N GLY A 68 19.22 14.11 9.15
CA GLY A 68 20.44 14.50 9.87
C GLY A 68 21.13 13.42 10.72
N ALA A 69 20.56 12.23 10.92
CA ALA A 69 21.22 11.16 11.69
C ALA A 69 20.80 9.77 11.22
N THR A 70 21.77 8.86 11.14
CA THR A 70 21.52 7.42 10.99
C THR A 70 21.34 6.80 12.37
N ARG A 71 20.23 6.10 12.59
CA ARG A 71 19.95 5.32 13.81
C ARG A 71 20.16 3.85 13.52
N ARG A 72 20.77 3.15 14.44
CA ARG A 72 20.96 1.70 14.37
C ARG A 72 20.19 1.04 15.48
N VAL A 73 19.34 0.10 15.11
CA VAL A 73 18.48 -0.63 16.03
C VAL A 73 18.73 -2.12 15.85
N ARG A 74 18.81 -2.85 16.96
CA ARG A 74 18.85 -4.29 16.92
C ARG A 74 17.49 -4.86 17.29
N ALA A 75 17.01 -5.77 16.47
CA ALA A 75 15.84 -6.59 16.73
C ALA A 75 16.19 -8.04 16.39
N ARG A 76 15.48 -8.97 16.95
CA ARG A 76 15.61 -10.37 16.56
C ARG A 76 15.06 -10.55 15.16
N VAL A 77 15.85 -11.13 14.26
CA VAL A 77 15.45 -11.42 12.89
C VAL A 77 15.70 -12.88 12.59
N ALA A 78 14.76 -13.56 11.95
CA ALA A 78 14.90 -14.93 11.52
C ALA A 78 14.79 -15.06 10.00
N LEU A 79 15.50 -16.02 9.42
CA LEU A 79 15.37 -16.41 8.03
C LEU A 79 14.21 -17.41 7.90
N GLY A 80 13.06 -16.93 7.44
CA GLY A 80 11.81 -17.70 7.44
C GLY A 80 11.15 -17.80 8.82
N THR A 81 9.99 -18.43 8.86
CA THR A 81 9.18 -18.60 10.08
C THR A 81 9.56 -19.87 10.85
N GLU A 82 10.21 -20.83 10.21
CA GLU A 82 10.53 -22.15 10.77
C GLU A 82 11.33 -22.13 12.09
N PRO A 83 12.38 -21.28 12.24
CA PRO A 83 13.12 -21.23 13.50
C PRO A 83 12.25 -20.79 14.69
N LEU A 84 11.27 -19.91 14.47
CA LEU A 84 10.36 -19.45 15.51
C LEU A 84 9.30 -20.52 15.84
N ALA A 85 8.78 -21.20 14.80
CA ALA A 85 7.83 -22.29 14.96
C ALA A 85 8.43 -23.47 15.72
N SER A 86 9.66 -23.87 15.37
CA SER A 86 10.39 -24.95 16.06
C SER A 86 10.69 -24.63 17.53
N ALA A 87 10.82 -23.34 17.87
CA ALA A 87 10.97 -22.86 19.24
C ALA A 87 9.63 -22.77 20.00
N GLY A 88 8.49 -23.08 19.38
CA GLY A 88 7.17 -23.00 19.98
C GLY A 88 6.71 -21.56 20.28
N GLU A 89 7.22 -20.58 19.56
CA GLU A 89 6.89 -19.18 19.79
C GLU A 89 5.53 -18.80 19.22
N THR A 90 4.85 -17.89 19.93
CA THR A 90 3.59 -17.30 19.49
C THR A 90 3.61 -15.79 19.63
N PHE A 91 2.83 -15.09 18.82
CA PHE A 91 2.76 -13.63 18.77
C PHE A 91 1.30 -13.17 18.80
N ASP A 92 1.05 -12.07 19.50
CA ASP A 92 -0.28 -11.47 19.60
C ASP A 92 -0.63 -10.72 18.32
N TYR A 93 0.39 -10.20 17.64
CA TYR A 93 0.23 -9.52 16.35
C TYR A 93 1.28 -9.99 15.35
N VAL A 94 0.81 -10.47 14.20
CA VAL A 94 1.64 -10.75 13.03
C VAL A 94 1.39 -9.65 12.00
N ILE A 95 2.37 -8.76 11.82
CA ILE A 95 2.31 -7.63 10.90
C ILE A 95 2.86 -8.08 9.55
N LEU A 96 1.96 -8.24 8.56
CA LEU A 96 2.32 -8.62 7.21
C LEU A 96 2.80 -7.40 6.44
N ALA A 97 4.10 -7.33 6.14
CA ALA A 97 4.76 -6.23 5.43
C ALA A 97 5.47 -6.69 4.13
N THR A 98 5.08 -7.85 3.61
CA THR A 98 5.51 -8.34 2.30
C THR A 98 4.83 -7.59 1.16
N GLN A 99 5.31 -7.78 -0.08
CA GLN A 99 4.59 -7.31 -1.25
C GLN A 99 3.27 -8.09 -1.43
N PRO A 100 2.22 -7.49 -2.05
CA PRO A 100 0.92 -8.14 -2.23
C PRO A 100 0.99 -9.55 -2.82
N PRO A 101 1.80 -9.87 -3.85
CA PRO A 101 1.90 -11.23 -4.39
C PRO A 101 2.35 -12.30 -3.39
N GLN A 102 2.99 -11.89 -2.30
CA GLN A 102 3.53 -12.79 -1.28
C GLN A 102 2.65 -12.89 -0.03
N VAL A 103 1.53 -12.15 0.01
CA VAL A 103 0.74 -11.98 1.26
C VAL A 103 0.13 -13.28 1.76
N GLU A 104 -0.41 -14.10 0.85
CA GLU A 104 -1.04 -15.37 1.23
C GLU A 104 -0.02 -16.38 1.76
N GLU A 105 1.14 -16.48 1.12
CA GLU A 105 2.21 -17.36 1.59
C GLU A 105 2.76 -16.89 2.94
N ALA A 106 2.98 -15.59 3.10
CA ALA A 106 3.41 -15.02 4.38
C ALA A 106 2.37 -15.26 5.49
N ALA A 107 1.08 -15.15 5.16
CA ALA A 107 0.00 -15.45 6.11
C ALA A 107 -0.04 -16.94 6.48
N ARG A 108 0.05 -17.87 5.51
CA ARG A 108 0.05 -19.31 5.79
C ARG A 108 1.23 -19.74 6.64
N THR A 109 2.44 -19.28 6.31
CA THR A 109 3.66 -19.64 7.06
C THR A 109 3.71 -19.03 8.46
N ALA A 110 3.09 -17.86 8.65
CA ALA A 110 3.04 -17.21 9.96
C ALA A 110 1.79 -17.58 10.79
N ALA A 111 0.77 -18.22 10.21
CA ALA A 111 -0.45 -18.61 10.95
C ALA A 111 -0.19 -19.51 12.17
N PRO A 112 0.74 -20.49 12.13
CA PRO A 112 1.07 -21.29 13.31
C PRO A 112 1.71 -20.49 14.46
N LEU A 113 2.27 -19.31 14.15
CA LEU A 113 2.90 -18.43 15.14
C LEU A 113 1.90 -17.44 15.75
N LEU A 114 0.68 -17.40 15.30
CA LEU A 114 -0.34 -16.48 15.82
C LEU A 114 -0.96 -17.05 17.10
N SER A 115 -0.93 -16.29 18.20
CA SER A 115 -1.57 -16.69 19.45
C SER A 115 -3.08 -16.88 19.28
N PRO A 116 -3.78 -17.65 20.14
CA PRO A 116 -5.23 -17.92 19.96
C PRO A 116 -6.08 -16.67 19.77
N ASP A 117 -5.84 -15.61 20.54
CA ASP A 117 -6.57 -14.32 20.46
C ASP A 117 -5.82 -13.29 19.59
N GLY A 118 -4.74 -13.70 18.93
CA GLY A 118 -3.89 -12.85 18.12
C GLY A 118 -4.54 -12.40 16.81
N ALA A 119 -3.98 -11.37 16.19
CA ALA A 119 -4.45 -10.86 14.90
C ALA A 119 -3.31 -10.70 13.88
N MET A 120 -3.63 -10.97 12.62
CA MET A 120 -2.80 -10.58 11.48
C MET A 120 -3.14 -9.17 11.03
N VAL A 121 -2.10 -8.36 10.82
CA VAL A 121 -2.22 -6.95 10.44
C VAL A 121 -1.72 -6.78 9.00
N CYS A 122 -2.58 -6.39 8.06
CA CYS A 122 -2.25 -6.26 6.65
C CYS A 122 -1.79 -4.83 6.33
N LEU A 123 -0.51 -4.65 5.98
CA LEU A 123 0.03 -3.36 5.53
C LEU A 123 0.02 -3.19 4.00
N GLN A 124 -0.28 -4.25 3.25
CA GLN A 124 -0.23 -4.25 1.79
C GLN A 124 -1.20 -3.25 1.17
N ASN A 125 -0.85 -2.75 -0.02
CA ASN A 125 -1.81 -2.11 -0.91
C ASN A 125 -2.74 -3.16 -1.55
N GLY A 126 -3.90 -2.75 -2.04
CA GLY A 126 -4.91 -3.64 -2.58
C GLY A 126 -5.92 -4.06 -1.50
N LEU A 127 -6.60 -5.17 -1.73
CA LEU A 127 -7.63 -5.75 -0.84
C LEU A 127 -7.14 -7.07 -0.23
N CYS A 128 -5.95 -7.05 0.35
CA CYS A 128 -5.27 -8.26 0.83
C CYS A 128 -5.93 -8.87 2.07
N GLU A 129 -6.68 -8.09 2.86
CA GLU A 129 -7.32 -8.55 4.08
C GLU A 129 -8.28 -9.72 3.85
N GLU A 130 -9.05 -9.71 2.76
CA GLU A 130 -9.99 -10.77 2.44
C GLU A 130 -9.28 -12.10 2.11
N ARG A 131 -8.06 -12.03 1.53
CA ARG A 131 -7.22 -13.20 1.26
C ARG A 131 -6.66 -13.77 2.55
N VAL A 132 -6.19 -12.91 3.45
CA VAL A 132 -5.68 -13.32 4.78
C VAL A 132 -6.81 -13.86 5.66
N ALA A 133 -8.01 -13.30 5.58
CA ALA A 133 -9.20 -13.76 6.31
C ALA A 133 -9.60 -15.21 5.96
N LYS A 134 -9.33 -15.66 4.72
CA LYS A 134 -9.55 -17.06 4.32
C LYS A 134 -8.58 -18.04 4.99
N ILE A 135 -7.48 -17.54 5.56
CA ILE A 135 -6.43 -18.35 6.21
C ILE A 135 -6.61 -18.39 7.72
N VAL A 136 -6.89 -17.23 8.35
CA VAL A 136 -6.91 -17.11 9.82
C VAL A 136 -8.28 -16.77 10.41
N GLY A 137 -9.30 -16.55 9.59
CA GLY A 137 -10.61 -16.05 10.01
C GLY A 137 -10.69 -14.52 9.96
N SER A 138 -11.86 -13.98 9.61
CA SER A 138 -12.07 -12.54 9.43
C SER A 138 -11.97 -11.72 10.73
N ASP A 139 -12.33 -12.30 11.85
CA ASP A 139 -12.25 -11.73 13.20
C ASP A 139 -10.80 -11.52 13.68
N ARG A 140 -9.88 -12.26 13.10
CA ARG A 140 -8.43 -12.20 13.39
C ARG A 140 -7.64 -11.37 12.38
N VAL A 141 -8.29 -10.59 11.52
CA VAL A 141 -7.64 -9.71 10.55
C VAL A 141 -7.89 -8.25 10.87
N VAL A 142 -6.82 -7.49 10.92
CA VAL A 142 -6.84 -6.03 10.99
C VAL A 142 -6.22 -5.46 9.73
N GLY A 143 -6.95 -4.63 9.00
CA GLY A 143 -6.39 -3.86 7.90
C GLY A 143 -5.71 -2.61 8.43
N ALA A 144 -4.52 -2.32 7.91
CA ALA A 144 -3.77 -1.12 8.25
C ALA A 144 -3.37 -0.38 6.97
N ILE A 145 -4.06 0.71 6.69
CA ILE A 145 -3.75 1.58 5.56
C ILE A 145 -2.55 2.44 5.93
N VAL A 146 -1.42 2.18 5.28
CA VAL A 146 -0.19 2.97 5.44
C VAL A 146 -0.29 4.24 4.61
N ALA A 147 -0.14 5.42 5.24
CA ALA A 147 -0.21 6.73 4.60
C ALA A 147 1.16 7.42 4.49
N TRP A 148 2.25 6.69 4.64
CA TRP A 148 3.63 7.16 4.51
C TRP A 148 4.40 6.30 3.51
N GLY A 149 5.57 6.77 3.11
CA GLY A 149 6.45 6.09 2.17
C GLY A 149 7.78 5.70 2.79
N ALA A 150 8.38 4.62 2.27
CA ALA A 150 9.73 4.21 2.62
C ALA A 150 10.45 3.60 1.43
N THR A 151 11.77 3.64 1.48
CA THR A 151 12.67 2.92 0.56
C THR A 151 13.69 2.11 1.35
N MET A 152 14.27 1.12 0.71
CA MET A 152 15.40 0.33 1.20
C MET A 152 16.49 0.43 0.13
N PRO A 153 17.39 1.44 0.21
CA PRO A 153 18.46 1.63 -0.76
C PRO A 153 19.40 0.41 -0.84
N GLU A 154 19.72 -0.15 0.32
CA GLU A 154 20.56 -1.34 0.47
C GLU A 154 19.93 -2.29 1.50
N PRO A 155 20.23 -3.60 1.47
CA PRO A 155 19.77 -4.53 2.48
C PRO A 155 20.08 -4.04 3.90
N GLY A 156 19.04 -3.92 4.74
CA GLY A 156 19.19 -3.45 6.13
C GLY A 156 19.24 -1.94 6.33
N VAL A 157 19.27 -1.14 5.25
CA VAL A 157 19.24 0.32 5.29
C VAL A 157 17.87 0.83 4.86
N TYR A 158 17.21 1.59 5.70
CA TYR A 158 15.83 2.02 5.54
C TYR A 158 15.73 3.54 5.59
N GLU A 159 14.97 4.12 4.67
CA GLU A 159 14.74 5.55 4.60
C GLU A 159 13.24 5.82 4.52
N ARG A 160 12.72 6.70 5.37
CA ARG A 160 11.35 7.19 5.30
C ARG A 160 11.28 8.32 4.29
N THR A 161 10.46 8.15 3.24
CA THR A 161 10.40 9.10 2.12
C THR A 161 9.20 10.04 2.17
N ALA A 162 8.24 9.78 3.05
CA ALA A 162 7.07 10.63 3.27
C ALA A 162 6.54 10.47 4.70
N GLU A 163 6.10 11.58 5.28
CA GLU A 163 5.40 11.60 6.56
C GLU A 163 3.95 11.12 6.42
N GLY A 164 3.39 10.60 7.50
CA GLY A 164 2.03 10.09 7.60
C GLY A 164 1.88 9.09 8.73
N GLY A 165 0.74 8.40 8.76
CA GLY A 165 0.42 7.46 9.81
C GLY A 165 -0.28 6.21 9.27
N PHE A 166 -1.19 5.69 10.08
CA PHE A 166 -1.97 4.51 9.76
C PHE A 166 -3.47 4.77 9.93
N THR A 167 -4.28 4.09 9.14
CA THR A 167 -5.70 3.93 9.44
C THR A 167 -5.97 2.44 9.64
N LEU A 168 -6.44 2.07 10.83
CA LEU A 168 -6.73 0.68 11.20
C LEU A 168 -8.23 0.42 11.18
N GLY A 169 -8.60 -0.77 10.78
CA GLY A 169 -10.01 -1.20 10.82
C GLY A 169 -10.17 -2.70 10.67
N ARG A 170 -11.39 -3.17 10.90
CA ARG A 170 -11.81 -4.57 10.72
C ARG A 170 -12.62 -4.71 9.44
N LEU A 171 -12.60 -5.92 8.85
CA LEU A 171 -13.38 -6.24 7.65
C LEU A 171 -14.89 -6.19 7.90
N ASP A 172 -15.31 -6.57 9.11
CA ASP A 172 -16.72 -6.60 9.51
C ASP A 172 -17.32 -5.23 9.88
N GLY A 173 -16.52 -4.17 9.80
CA GLY A 173 -16.93 -2.80 10.13
C GLY A 173 -17.15 -2.54 11.61
N GLN A 174 -16.86 -3.52 12.48
CA GLN A 174 -16.93 -3.31 13.92
C GLN A 174 -15.74 -2.45 14.41
N PRO A 175 -15.87 -1.71 15.51
CA PRO A 175 -14.74 -1.05 16.14
C PRO A 175 -13.63 -2.05 16.46
N LEU A 176 -12.38 -1.58 16.45
CA LEU A 176 -11.22 -2.43 16.82
C LEU A 176 -11.33 -2.99 18.24
N GLY A 177 -11.95 -2.24 19.14
CA GLY A 177 -12.13 -2.61 20.54
C GLY A 177 -10.83 -2.57 21.37
N PRO A 178 -10.94 -2.59 22.71
CA PRO A 178 -9.81 -2.47 23.63
C PRO A 178 -8.77 -3.59 23.49
N ALA A 179 -9.17 -4.77 23.03
CA ALA A 179 -8.22 -5.87 22.77
C ALA A 179 -7.15 -5.52 21.72
N ARG A 180 -7.36 -4.49 20.90
CA ARG A 180 -6.39 -4.02 19.88
C ARG A 180 -5.64 -2.74 20.28
N ASP A 181 -5.89 -2.17 21.46
CA ASP A 181 -5.15 -1.01 21.98
C ASP A 181 -3.63 -1.20 22.00
N PRO A 182 -3.07 -2.39 22.35
CA PRO A 182 -1.63 -2.62 22.26
C PRO A 182 -1.06 -2.39 20.86
N LEU A 183 -1.78 -2.81 19.81
CA LEU A 183 -1.39 -2.58 18.42
C LEU A 183 -1.42 -1.08 18.07
N VAL A 184 -2.50 -0.39 18.46
CA VAL A 184 -2.66 1.06 18.21
C VAL A 184 -1.49 1.81 18.82
N ARG A 185 -1.24 1.62 20.13
CA ARG A 185 -0.13 2.27 20.85
C ARG A 185 1.25 1.95 20.26
N ALA A 186 1.47 0.71 19.84
CA ALA A 186 2.74 0.32 19.25
C ALA A 186 2.98 1.04 17.89
N LEU A 187 1.95 1.18 17.06
CA LEU A 187 2.06 1.86 15.76
C LEU A 187 2.11 3.39 15.89
N GLU A 188 1.62 3.98 16.98
CA GLU A 188 1.76 5.42 17.27
C GLU A 188 3.23 5.86 17.38
N ALA A 189 4.14 4.94 17.71
CA ALA A 189 5.58 5.18 17.65
C ALA A 189 6.11 5.53 16.24
N ILE A 190 5.36 5.16 15.21
CA ILE A 190 5.75 5.35 13.80
C ILE A 190 5.06 6.59 13.21
N GLY A 191 3.83 6.84 13.61
CA GLY A 191 3.04 7.96 13.13
C GLY A 191 1.64 7.95 13.72
N THR A 192 0.82 8.93 13.37
CA THR A 192 -0.57 9.00 13.85
C THR A 192 -1.34 7.74 13.47
N VAL A 193 -2.16 7.24 14.40
CA VAL A 193 -3.04 6.09 14.16
C VAL A 193 -4.49 6.54 14.26
N GLU A 194 -5.22 6.37 13.18
CA GLU A 194 -6.67 6.56 13.12
C GLU A 194 -7.36 5.20 13.08
N THR A 195 -8.53 5.09 13.66
CA THR A 195 -9.38 3.90 13.53
C THR A 195 -10.59 4.19 12.66
N THR A 196 -11.08 3.16 11.94
CA THR A 196 -12.25 3.28 11.09
C THR A 196 -13.18 2.08 11.23
N SER A 197 -14.48 2.32 11.19
CA SER A 197 -15.51 1.29 11.02
C SER A 197 -15.84 1.03 9.54
N ASN A 198 -15.22 1.76 8.61
CA ASN A 198 -15.38 1.57 7.18
C ASN A 198 -14.05 1.29 6.48
N LEU A 199 -13.35 0.25 6.93
CA LEU A 199 -12.09 -0.18 6.32
C LEU A 199 -12.26 -0.47 4.83
N ARG A 200 -13.32 -1.17 4.46
CA ARG A 200 -13.62 -1.50 3.06
C ARG A 200 -13.70 -0.25 2.19
N GLY A 201 -14.44 0.76 2.62
CA GLY A 201 -14.57 2.01 1.88
C GLY A 201 -13.23 2.72 1.71
N LYS A 202 -12.45 2.84 2.77
CA LYS A 202 -11.10 3.46 2.71
C LYS A 202 -10.14 2.65 1.84
N ARG A 203 -10.18 1.31 1.88
CA ARG A 203 -9.35 0.44 1.02
C ARG A 203 -9.70 0.60 -0.44
N TRP A 204 -10.98 0.56 -0.80
CA TRP A 204 -11.42 0.75 -2.17
C TRP A 204 -11.09 2.15 -2.70
N SER A 205 -11.24 3.17 -1.86
CA SER A 205 -10.85 4.54 -2.25
C SER A 205 -9.35 4.64 -2.52
N LYS A 206 -8.51 4.02 -1.68
CA LYS A 206 -7.07 3.95 -1.93
C LYS A 206 -6.73 3.09 -3.15
N LEU A 207 -7.47 1.99 -3.38
CA LEU A 207 -7.32 1.12 -4.54
C LEU A 207 -7.53 1.90 -5.84
N ALA A 208 -8.59 2.70 -5.95
CA ALA A 208 -8.89 3.50 -7.14
C ALA A 208 -7.71 4.43 -7.50
N ILE A 209 -7.14 5.11 -6.50
CA ILE A 209 -5.98 5.97 -6.71
C ILE A 209 -4.74 5.16 -7.08
N ASN A 210 -4.50 4.02 -6.43
CA ASN A 210 -3.34 3.18 -6.73
C ASN A 210 -3.43 2.55 -8.12
N CYS A 211 -4.62 2.11 -8.55
CA CYS A 211 -4.84 1.62 -9.92
C CYS A 211 -4.45 2.66 -10.97
N ALA A 212 -4.76 3.95 -10.71
CA ALA A 212 -4.38 5.02 -11.61
C ALA A 212 -2.89 5.39 -11.48
N ILE A 213 -2.44 5.79 -10.27
CA ILE A 213 -1.12 6.39 -10.08
C ILE A 213 0.00 5.36 -10.26
N SER A 214 -0.13 4.16 -9.63
CA SER A 214 0.95 3.17 -9.70
C SER A 214 1.09 2.59 -11.09
N SER A 215 -0.02 2.31 -11.77
CA SER A 215 0.01 1.68 -13.09
C SER A 215 0.41 2.67 -14.18
N LEU A 216 -0.16 3.88 -14.20
CA LEU A 216 0.27 4.92 -15.15
C LEU A 216 1.73 5.32 -14.91
N GLY A 217 2.17 5.40 -13.65
CA GLY A 217 3.56 5.63 -13.30
C GLY A 217 4.51 4.54 -13.80
N THR A 218 4.02 3.29 -13.86
CA THR A 218 4.77 2.16 -14.43
C THR A 218 4.81 2.23 -15.96
N ILE A 219 3.66 2.46 -16.59
CA ILE A 219 3.54 2.53 -18.06
C ILE A 219 4.29 3.74 -18.60
N GLY A 220 4.14 4.90 -17.98
CA GLY A 220 4.80 6.14 -18.42
C GLY A 220 6.29 6.22 -18.10
N GLY A 221 6.79 5.41 -17.17
CA GLY A 221 8.23 5.33 -16.86
C GLY A 221 8.80 6.57 -16.17
N ASP A 222 7.98 7.51 -15.74
CA ASP A 222 8.42 8.80 -15.20
C ASP A 222 7.74 9.12 -13.85
N ARG A 223 8.12 10.25 -13.28
CA ARG A 223 7.55 10.78 -12.03
C ARG A 223 6.13 11.28 -12.25
N LEU A 224 5.31 11.20 -11.23
CA LEU A 224 3.89 11.53 -11.30
C LEU A 224 3.63 12.95 -11.84
N GLY A 225 4.47 13.93 -11.48
CA GLY A 225 4.31 15.30 -11.98
C GLY A 225 4.45 15.42 -13.49
N ALA A 226 5.45 14.75 -14.08
CA ALA A 226 5.64 14.73 -15.52
C ALA A 226 4.46 14.04 -16.22
N LEU A 227 4.03 12.88 -15.71
CA LEU A 227 2.90 12.14 -16.28
C LEU A 227 1.59 12.93 -16.21
N MET A 228 1.28 13.55 -15.07
CA MET A 228 0.05 14.33 -14.92
C MET A 228 0.06 15.66 -15.72
N SER A 229 1.19 16.08 -16.28
CA SER A 229 1.21 17.18 -17.27
C SER A 229 0.58 16.78 -18.62
N HIS A 230 0.58 15.48 -18.94
CA HIS A 230 0.01 14.96 -20.18
C HIS A 230 -1.51 14.76 -20.08
N ARG A 231 -2.27 15.26 -21.07
CA ARG A 231 -3.73 15.18 -21.07
C ARG A 231 -4.24 13.73 -21.09
N HIS A 232 -3.64 12.87 -21.92
CA HIS A 232 -4.06 11.48 -22.07
C HIS A 232 -3.82 10.68 -20.77
N ALA A 233 -2.69 10.90 -20.10
CA ALA A 233 -2.44 10.28 -18.78
C ALA A 233 -3.48 10.67 -17.74
N ARG A 234 -3.89 11.97 -17.69
CA ARG A 234 -4.96 12.42 -16.80
C ARG A 234 -6.31 11.82 -17.18
N ARG A 235 -6.61 11.74 -18.50
CA ARG A 235 -7.87 11.12 -18.96
C ARG A 235 -7.92 9.65 -18.56
N LEU A 236 -6.87 8.87 -18.82
CA LEU A 236 -6.79 7.48 -18.39
C LEU A 236 -6.93 7.35 -16.87
N ALA A 237 -6.32 8.24 -16.08
CA ALA A 237 -6.50 8.23 -14.63
C ALA A 237 -7.97 8.40 -14.21
N LEU A 238 -8.70 9.30 -14.86
CA LEU A 238 -10.14 9.49 -14.62
C LEU A 238 -10.94 8.25 -15.00
N GLU A 239 -10.69 7.64 -16.16
CA GLU A 239 -11.38 6.43 -16.62
C GLU A 239 -11.11 5.26 -15.68
N ILE A 240 -9.83 5.02 -15.28
CA ILE A 240 -9.47 3.98 -14.33
C ILE A 240 -10.26 4.14 -13.02
N MET A 241 -10.23 5.34 -12.43
CA MET A 241 -10.95 5.60 -11.17
C MET A 241 -12.46 5.45 -11.33
N THR A 242 -13.01 5.83 -12.48
CA THR A 242 -14.45 5.68 -12.79
C THR A 242 -14.84 4.21 -12.81
N GLU A 243 -14.09 3.36 -13.50
CA GLU A 243 -14.35 1.92 -13.53
C GLU A 243 -14.24 1.29 -12.15
N VAL A 244 -13.19 1.63 -11.38
CA VAL A 244 -13.03 1.14 -10.00
C VAL A 244 -14.20 1.57 -9.12
N THR A 245 -14.66 2.82 -9.22
CA THR A 245 -15.80 3.34 -8.47
C THR A 245 -17.10 2.61 -8.86
N ALA A 246 -17.30 2.30 -10.14
CA ALA A 246 -18.46 1.54 -10.59
C ALA A 246 -18.49 0.12 -9.98
N VAL A 247 -17.34 -0.55 -9.97
CA VAL A 247 -17.22 -1.88 -9.33
C VAL A 247 -17.46 -1.79 -7.82
N ALA A 248 -16.86 -0.82 -7.14
CA ALA A 248 -17.05 -0.61 -5.70
C ALA A 248 -18.53 -0.40 -5.33
N ARG A 249 -19.28 0.36 -6.15
CA ARG A 249 -20.73 0.56 -5.97
C ARG A 249 -21.50 -0.74 -6.13
N LYS A 250 -21.16 -1.59 -7.11
CA LYS A 250 -21.78 -2.92 -7.28
C LYS A 250 -21.46 -3.86 -6.12
N GLU A 251 -20.27 -3.76 -5.54
CA GLU A 251 -19.87 -4.45 -4.30
C GLU A 251 -20.57 -3.91 -3.04
N GLY A 252 -21.43 -2.88 -3.16
CA GLY A 252 -22.09 -2.25 -2.02
C GLY A 252 -21.13 -1.47 -1.10
N VAL A 253 -19.98 -1.07 -1.61
CA VAL A 253 -18.96 -0.36 -0.82
C VAL A 253 -19.27 1.14 -0.78
N ARG A 254 -19.34 1.69 0.42
CA ARG A 254 -19.43 3.14 0.64
C ARG A 254 -18.00 3.72 0.61
N LEU A 255 -17.64 4.37 -0.50
CA LEU A 255 -16.33 5.02 -0.65
C LEU A 255 -16.16 6.18 0.33
N GLU A 256 -14.91 6.48 0.66
CA GLU A 256 -14.53 7.62 1.50
C GLU A 256 -13.52 8.51 0.78
N LYS A 257 -13.47 9.80 1.18
CA LYS A 257 -12.50 10.73 0.62
C LYS A 257 -11.08 10.31 0.97
N VAL A 258 -10.20 10.37 -0.02
CA VAL A 258 -8.79 10.03 0.17
C VAL A 258 -8.01 11.28 0.54
N SER A 259 -7.25 11.22 1.64
CA SER A 259 -6.47 12.35 2.16
C SER A 259 -7.29 13.64 2.32
N GLY A 260 -8.59 13.50 2.58
CA GLY A 260 -9.53 14.60 2.80
C GLY A 260 -9.87 15.44 1.55
N THR A 261 -9.27 15.16 0.38
CA THR A 261 -9.38 16.02 -0.81
C THR A 261 -9.95 15.35 -2.03
N ILE A 262 -9.65 14.06 -2.27
CA ILE A 262 -10.12 13.36 -3.47
C ILE A 262 -11.42 12.63 -3.12
N ASP A 263 -12.51 13.13 -3.70
CA ASP A 263 -13.84 12.52 -3.65
C ASP A 263 -14.02 11.70 -4.94
N LEU A 264 -14.06 10.36 -4.79
CA LEU A 264 -14.12 9.46 -5.94
C LEU A 264 -15.47 9.48 -6.65
N ASP A 265 -16.54 9.79 -5.93
CA ASP A 265 -17.86 9.94 -6.56
C ASP A 265 -17.89 11.18 -7.44
N TRP A 266 -17.25 12.28 -7.00
CA TRP A 266 -17.16 13.48 -7.80
C TRP A 266 -16.19 13.36 -8.97
N ILE A 267 -15.03 12.70 -8.79
CA ILE A 267 -13.99 12.60 -9.82
C ILE A 267 -14.35 11.59 -10.93
N SER A 268 -15.24 10.64 -10.63
CA SER A 268 -15.73 9.68 -11.63
C SER A 268 -16.45 10.40 -12.78
N LEU A 269 -16.19 9.93 -13.99
CA LEU A 269 -16.80 10.47 -15.21
C LEU A 269 -18.23 9.95 -15.38
N ASP A 270 -19.14 10.83 -15.70
CA ASP A 270 -20.47 10.46 -16.21
C ASP A 270 -20.43 10.17 -17.72
N GLU A 271 -21.57 9.74 -18.29
CA GLU A 271 -21.67 9.40 -19.71
C GLU A 271 -21.43 10.63 -20.61
N ALA A 272 -21.94 11.80 -20.21
CA ALA A 272 -21.74 13.03 -20.97
C ALA A 272 -20.26 13.46 -20.96
N GLU A 273 -19.57 13.32 -19.83
CA GLU A 273 -18.14 13.62 -19.72
C GLU A 273 -17.27 12.61 -20.48
N ARG A 274 -17.71 11.35 -20.56
CA ARG A 274 -17.04 10.33 -21.39
C ARG A 274 -17.18 10.65 -22.88
N ALA A 275 -18.33 11.12 -23.32
CA ALA A 275 -18.60 11.49 -24.71
C ALA A 275 -18.04 12.87 -25.09
N ALA A 276 -17.76 13.74 -24.12
CA ALA A 276 -17.37 15.12 -24.39
C ALA A 276 -15.85 15.29 -24.51
N SER A 277 -15.44 16.14 -25.44
CA SER A 277 -14.05 16.62 -25.56
C SER A 277 -13.70 17.71 -24.56
N GLY A 278 -14.69 18.32 -23.91
CA GLY A 278 -14.51 19.33 -22.88
C GLY A 278 -15.84 19.80 -22.29
N SER A 279 -15.91 19.79 -20.96
CA SER A 279 -16.97 20.44 -20.18
C SER A 279 -16.34 21.16 -19.01
N PRO A 280 -17.01 22.15 -18.37
CA PRO A 280 -16.45 22.79 -17.18
C PRO A 280 -16.10 21.81 -16.06
N SER A 281 -16.94 20.79 -15.84
CA SER A 281 -16.71 19.73 -14.86
C SER A 281 -15.49 18.89 -15.22
N LEU A 282 -15.37 18.43 -16.46
CA LEU A 282 -14.22 17.67 -16.93
C LEU A 282 -12.91 18.48 -16.81
N MET A 283 -12.95 19.78 -17.15
CA MET A 283 -11.81 20.68 -16.96
C MET A 283 -11.39 20.78 -15.49
N ALA A 284 -12.35 20.87 -14.56
CA ALA A 284 -12.07 20.90 -13.12
C ALA A 284 -11.43 19.59 -12.63
N LYS A 285 -11.90 18.43 -13.10
CA LYS A 285 -11.31 17.11 -12.81
C LYS A 285 -9.88 17.01 -13.33
N HIS A 286 -9.62 17.43 -14.55
CA HIS A 286 -8.25 17.52 -15.10
C HIS A 286 -7.36 18.48 -14.31
N GLY A 287 -7.90 19.62 -13.87
CA GLY A 287 -7.21 20.60 -13.02
C GLY A 287 -6.82 20.02 -11.66
N LEU A 288 -7.73 19.26 -11.03
CA LEU A 288 -7.42 18.56 -9.78
C LEU A 288 -6.27 17.56 -9.95
N LEU A 289 -6.30 16.72 -11.00
CA LEU A 289 -5.21 15.75 -11.24
C LEU A 289 -3.88 16.44 -11.56
N LEU A 290 -3.90 17.57 -12.24
CA LEU A 290 -2.70 18.38 -12.47
C LEU A 290 -2.14 18.90 -11.13
N ALA A 291 -2.99 19.41 -10.24
CA ALA A 291 -2.60 19.88 -8.92
C ALA A 291 -2.03 18.74 -8.04
N VAL A 292 -2.66 17.56 -8.08
CA VAL A 292 -2.14 16.34 -7.42
C VAL A 292 -0.78 15.96 -7.99
N GLY A 293 -0.63 15.97 -9.31
CA GLY A 293 0.66 15.72 -9.98
C GLY A 293 1.74 16.69 -9.51
N PHE A 294 1.43 17.98 -9.41
CA PHE A 294 2.36 19.00 -8.91
C PHE A 294 2.73 18.78 -7.45
N ARG A 295 1.76 18.48 -6.58
CA ARG A 295 1.99 18.21 -5.15
C ARG A 295 2.92 17.02 -4.94
N TYR A 296 2.72 15.95 -5.70
CA TYR A 296 3.50 14.70 -5.62
C TYR A 296 4.48 14.54 -6.78
N ARG A 297 4.99 15.65 -7.34
CA ARG A 297 5.78 15.67 -8.58
C ARG A 297 7.03 14.78 -8.58
N ARG A 298 7.56 14.46 -7.41
CA ARG A 298 8.78 13.61 -7.27
C ARG A 298 8.46 12.14 -7.09
N MET A 299 7.18 11.79 -6.91
CA MET A 299 6.77 10.42 -6.66
C MET A 299 7.06 9.54 -7.89
N LYS A 300 7.75 8.42 -7.66
CA LYS A 300 7.98 7.37 -8.65
C LYS A 300 7.11 6.15 -8.30
N SER A 301 6.68 5.40 -9.31
CA SER A 301 5.90 4.18 -9.10
C SER A 301 6.73 3.11 -8.38
N SER A 302 6.22 2.60 -7.26
CA SER A 302 6.82 1.47 -6.55
C SER A 302 6.73 0.18 -7.37
N MET A 303 5.72 0.05 -8.22
CA MET A 303 5.54 -1.09 -9.13
C MET A 303 6.59 -1.08 -10.24
N LEU A 304 6.90 0.10 -10.83
CA LEU A 304 8.00 0.23 -11.78
C LEU A 304 9.33 -0.16 -11.12
N SER A 305 9.58 0.35 -9.91
CA SER A 305 10.78 0.00 -9.16
C SER A 305 10.87 -1.49 -8.81
N ALA A 306 9.74 -2.19 -8.66
CA ALA A 306 9.72 -3.64 -8.48
C ALA A 306 10.11 -4.37 -9.77
N ILE A 307 9.57 -3.95 -10.93
CA ILE A 307 9.91 -4.50 -12.25
C ILE A 307 11.41 -4.30 -12.57
N GLU A 308 11.92 -3.09 -12.34
CA GLU A 308 13.35 -2.75 -12.53
C GLU A 308 14.30 -3.65 -11.72
N ARG A 309 13.80 -4.20 -10.59
CA ARG A 309 14.53 -5.16 -9.73
C ARG A 309 14.21 -6.63 -10.04
N GLY A 310 13.58 -6.93 -11.18
CA GLY A 310 13.20 -8.27 -11.58
C GLY A 310 12.10 -8.92 -10.73
N ARG A 311 11.29 -8.11 -10.01
CA ARG A 311 10.20 -8.61 -9.18
C ARG A 311 8.87 -8.58 -9.92
N THR A 312 7.97 -9.50 -9.59
CA THR A 312 6.60 -9.53 -10.09
C THR A 312 5.87 -8.22 -9.74
N PRO A 313 5.24 -7.54 -10.71
CA PRO A 313 4.43 -6.35 -10.44
C PRO A 313 3.19 -6.70 -9.63
N ALA A 314 2.78 -5.76 -8.78
CA ALA A 314 1.57 -5.92 -7.97
C ALA A 314 0.27 -5.59 -8.74
N VAL A 315 0.31 -5.52 -10.06
CA VAL A 315 -0.82 -5.10 -10.90
C VAL A 315 -2.05 -5.99 -10.74
N GLU A 316 -1.86 -7.31 -10.51
CA GLU A 316 -2.98 -8.24 -10.27
C GLU A 316 -3.69 -7.96 -8.94
N PHE A 317 -3.02 -7.37 -7.97
CA PHE A 317 -3.60 -6.95 -6.68
C PHE A 317 -4.18 -5.53 -6.70
N LEU A 318 -4.09 -4.85 -7.84
CA LEU A 318 -4.66 -3.53 -8.11
C LEU A 318 -5.68 -3.63 -9.25
N ASN A 319 -5.28 -3.34 -10.48
CA ASN A 319 -6.18 -3.39 -11.64
C ASN A 319 -6.75 -4.80 -11.88
N GLY A 320 -5.97 -5.87 -11.67
CA GLY A 320 -6.42 -7.25 -11.76
C GLY A 320 -7.53 -7.57 -10.76
N GLU A 321 -7.41 -7.15 -9.50
CA GLU A 321 -8.47 -7.31 -8.48
C GLU A 321 -9.77 -6.64 -8.92
N VAL A 322 -9.69 -5.44 -9.52
CA VAL A 322 -10.86 -4.73 -10.06
C VAL A 322 -11.51 -5.51 -11.21
N ILE A 323 -10.68 -6.05 -12.11
CA ILE A 323 -11.15 -6.84 -13.26
C ILE A 323 -11.88 -8.12 -12.80
N ASP A 324 -11.33 -8.83 -11.83
CA ASP A 324 -11.93 -10.07 -11.33
C ASP A 324 -13.27 -9.80 -10.65
N ARG A 325 -13.36 -8.72 -9.87
CA ARG A 325 -14.63 -8.31 -9.24
C ARG A 325 -15.62 -7.77 -10.25
N ALA A 326 -15.19 -7.01 -11.24
CA ALA A 326 -16.04 -6.54 -12.32
C ALA A 326 -16.70 -7.71 -13.07
N ARG A 327 -15.91 -8.77 -13.35
CA ARG A 327 -16.40 -9.99 -13.99
C ARG A 327 -17.48 -10.69 -13.16
N ALA A 328 -17.35 -10.70 -11.84
CA ALA A 328 -18.37 -11.28 -10.95
C ALA A 328 -19.70 -10.52 -10.95
N HIS A 329 -19.71 -9.29 -11.45
CA HIS A 329 -20.88 -8.42 -11.56
C HIS A 329 -21.29 -8.08 -13.00
N ASP A 330 -20.75 -8.79 -13.99
CA ASP A 330 -20.98 -8.55 -15.43
C ASP A 330 -20.71 -7.10 -15.85
N LEU A 331 -19.71 -6.46 -15.22
CA LEU A 331 -19.28 -5.10 -15.56
C LEU A 331 -18.08 -5.11 -16.50
N ALA A 332 -18.13 -4.28 -17.53
CA ALA A 332 -16.98 -4.01 -18.40
C ALA A 332 -16.05 -2.96 -17.75
N VAL A 333 -14.76 -3.28 -17.70
CA VAL A 333 -13.69 -2.38 -17.21
C VAL A 333 -12.51 -2.39 -18.19
N PRO A 334 -12.76 -1.96 -19.46
CA PRO A 334 -11.79 -2.09 -20.55
C PRO A 334 -10.49 -1.32 -20.30
N VAL A 335 -10.56 -0.17 -19.65
CA VAL A 335 -9.36 0.62 -19.35
C VAL A 335 -8.48 -0.10 -18.33
N ASN A 336 -9.05 -0.63 -17.23
CA ASN A 336 -8.27 -1.40 -16.27
C ASN A 336 -7.67 -2.67 -16.88
N VAL A 337 -8.35 -3.32 -17.84
CA VAL A 337 -7.81 -4.48 -18.60
C VAL A 337 -6.60 -4.04 -19.43
N ALA A 338 -6.72 -2.99 -20.25
CA ALA A 338 -5.62 -2.51 -21.08
C ALA A 338 -4.41 -2.06 -20.26
N ILE A 339 -4.65 -1.39 -19.12
CA ILE A 339 -3.62 -0.97 -18.17
C ILE A 339 -2.88 -2.18 -17.59
N ARG A 340 -3.60 -3.20 -17.10
CA ARG A 340 -2.99 -4.42 -16.57
C ARG A 340 -2.12 -5.11 -17.62
N ASP A 341 -2.64 -5.26 -18.83
CA ASP A 341 -1.95 -5.96 -19.92
C ASP A 341 -0.69 -5.20 -20.37
N MET A 342 -0.74 -3.87 -20.44
CA MET A 342 0.44 -3.04 -20.73
C MET A 342 1.50 -3.13 -19.63
N VAL A 343 1.11 -3.14 -18.35
CA VAL A 343 2.06 -3.34 -17.23
C VAL A 343 2.77 -4.69 -17.36
N TRP A 344 2.04 -5.76 -17.70
CA TRP A 344 2.63 -7.07 -17.93
C TRP A 344 3.54 -7.10 -19.16
N ALA A 345 3.16 -6.46 -20.25
CA ALA A 345 4.01 -6.35 -21.44
C ALA A 345 5.35 -5.66 -21.12
N ILE A 346 5.31 -4.60 -20.28
CA ILE A 346 6.52 -3.94 -19.81
C ILE A 346 7.33 -4.85 -18.89
N ALA A 347 6.67 -5.55 -17.96
CA ALA A 347 7.35 -6.46 -17.04
C ALA A 347 8.06 -7.62 -17.74
N ARG A 348 7.51 -8.09 -18.86
CA ARG A 348 8.11 -9.12 -19.72
C ARG A 348 9.14 -8.59 -20.73
N GLY A 349 9.34 -7.27 -20.78
CA GLY A 349 10.25 -6.62 -21.74
C GLY A 349 9.73 -6.55 -23.18
N GLU A 350 8.45 -6.85 -23.39
CA GLU A 350 7.77 -6.77 -24.70
C GLU A 350 7.49 -5.34 -25.14
N LYS A 351 7.29 -4.46 -24.16
CA LYS A 351 7.08 -3.02 -24.33
C LYS A 351 8.04 -2.22 -23.44
N LYS A 352 8.28 -0.98 -23.81
CA LYS A 352 9.09 -0.04 -23.01
C LYS A 352 8.18 0.92 -22.26
N ALA A 353 8.51 1.20 -21.01
CA ALA A 353 7.86 2.27 -20.28
C ALA A 353 8.17 3.62 -20.94
N GLY A 354 7.15 4.46 -21.12
CA GLY A 354 7.27 5.78 -21.74
C GLY A 354 5.91 6.33 -22.20
N LEU A 355 5.91 7.59 -22.63
CA LEU A 355 4.68 8.26 -23.11
C LEU A 355 4.04 7.54 -24.29
N ALA A 356 4.81 6.94 -25.18
CA ALA A 356 4.27 6.17 -26.31
C ALA A 356 3.37 5.02 -25.84
N SER A 357 3.71 4.35 -24.72
CA SER A 357 2.86 3.30 -24.15
C SER A 357 1.61 3.86 -23.47
N ILE A 358 1.64 5.09 -22.95
CA ILE A 358 0.44 5.81 -22.48
C ILE A 358 -0.50 6.11 -23.67
N GLU A 359 0.04 6.62 -24.77
CA GLU A 359 -0.71 6.91 -25.99
C GLU A 359 -1.32 5.63 -26.57
N GLU A 360 -0.56 4.53 -26.65
CA GLU A 360 -1.05 3.24 -27.12
C GLU A 360 -2.26 2.74 -26.31
N VAL A 361 -2.20 2.84 -24.97
CA VAL A 361 -3.34 2.46 -24.11
C VAL A 361 -4.52 3.40 -24.34
N PHE A 362 -4.26 4.70 -24.47
CA PHE A 362 -5.30 5.70 -24.71
C PHE A 362 -6.04 5.43 -26.02
N ASP A 363 -5.30 5.19 -27.11
CA ASP A 363 -5.87 4.90 -28.43
C ASP A 363 -6.65 3.58 -28.45
N ALA A 364 -6.12 2.54 -27.77
CA ALA A 364 -6.75 1.23 -27.70
C ALA A 364 -8.05 1.22 -26.89
N THR A 365 -8.18 2.08 -25.89
CA THR A 365 -9.38 2.13 -25.04
C THR A 365 -10.40 3.14 -25.52
N GLY A 366 -10.02 3.99 -26.49
CA GLY A 366 -10.87 4.97 -27.15
C GLY A 366 -11.80 5.70 -26.17
N PRO A 367 -11.31 6.55 -25.26
CA PRO A 367 -12.21 7.46 -24.58
C PRO A 367 -12.76 8.40 -25.65
N HIS A 368 -13.94 8.05 -26.19
CA HIS A 368 -14.61 8.78 -27.26
C HIS A 368 -14.80 10.23 -26.82
N GLY A 369 -14.28 11.16 -27.60
CA GLY A 369 -14.33 12.60 -27.36
C GLY A 369 -12.97 13.22 -27.01
N ALA A 370 -11.90 12.77 -27.67
CA ALA A 370 -10.63 13.50 -27.71
C ALA A 370 -10.65 14.57 -28.78
#